data_81b4f90a726edf84124431a27df44e54
#
_entry.id   81b4f90a726edf84124431a27df44e54
#
_cell.length_a   1.000
_cell.length_b   1.000
_cell.length_c   1.000
_cell.angle_alpha   90.00
_cell.angle_beta   90.00
_cell.angle_gamma   90.00
#
_symmetry.space_group_name_H-M   'P 1'
#
loop_
_entity.id
_entity.type
_entity.pdbx_description
1 polymer ?
#
loop_
_entity_poly.entity_id
_entity_poly.type
_entity_poly.pdbx_seq_one_letter_code
_entity_poly.pdbx_strand_id
1 'polypeptide(L)'
;MGRFERLVKTPALIELFKEKYHIPQEVLVRHCTTEGVEFDRKVGEVVIPMIAFIEGSMTVPIGRITRDYLRAHRLCPHQCAPNFFRVLGSIDALDRHLGLGLTWYDVAHLYEGHIETRAGFYLKSCSSVVKLISYLPKSNKGMKDDYLILSGPWSNGLPYPTKLGEPGGAT
;
A
#
# COMPACT_ATOMS: atom_id res chain seq x y z
N MET A 1 1.88 18.87 11.68
CA MET A 1 1.08 18.94 10.45
C MET A 1 1.73 18.10 9.38
N GLY A 2 1.01 17.15 8.83
CA GLY A 2 1.53 16.28 7.80
C GLY A 2 1.73 17.00 6.46
N ARG A 3 2.66 16.51 5.66
CA ARG A 3 2.99 17.07 4.35
C ARG A 3 1.80 17.11 3.38
N PHE A 4 0.94 16.12 3.47
CA PHE A 4 -0.19 15.93 2.56
C PHE A 4 -1.56 16.24 3.17
N GLU A 5 -1.60 16.67 4.43
CA GLU A 5 -2.84 16.97 5.15
C GLU A 5 -3.77 17.89 4.36
N ARG A 6 -3.21 18.86 3.66
CA ARG A 6 -3.98 19.81 2.82
C ARG A 6 -4.85 19.15 1.75
N LEU A 7 -4.51 17.91 1.35
CA LEU A 7 -5.25 17.18 0.32
C LEU A 7 -6.51 16.49 0.86
N VAL A 8 -6.60 16.35 2.18
CA VAL A 8 -7.68 15.58 2.83
C VAL A 8 -8.23 16.28 4.07
N LYS A 9 -8.00 17.57 4.19
CA LYS A 9 -8.38 18.38 5.37
C LYS A 9 -9.88 18.50 5.59
N THR A 10 -10.67 18.41 4.55
CA THR A 10 -12.13 18.51 4.61
C THR A 10 -12.80 17.33 3.93
N PRO A 11 -14.06 17.02 4.27
CA PRO A 11 -14.80 15.96 3.57
C PRO A 11 -14.83 16.13 2.04
N ALA A 12 -14.97 17.36 1.56
CA ALA A 12 -14.95 17.65 0.12
C ALA A 12 -13.60 17.32 -0.52
N LEU A 13 -12.49 17.61 0.17
CA LEU A 13 -11.15 17.28 -0.31
C LEU A 13 -10.89 15.77 -0.28
N ILE A 14 -11.45 15.06 0.67
CA ILE A 14 -11.38 13.59 0.71
C ILE A 14 -12.07 13.00 -0.52
N GLU A 15 -13.24 13.50 -0.88
CA GLU A 15 -13.94 13.04 -2.09
C GLU A 15 -13.14 13.33 -3.36
N LEU A 16 -12.52 14.51 -3.49
CA LEU A 16 -11.60 14.81 -4.60
C LEU A 16 -10.39 13.90 -4.63
N PHE A 17 -9.84 13.56 -3.47
CA PHE A 17 -8.73 12.60 -3.36
C PHE A 17 -9.16 11.20 -3.83
N LYS A 18 -10.33 10.74 -3.38
CA LYS A 18 -10.90 9.46 -3.82
C LYS A 18 -11.08 9.41 -5.34
N GLU A 19 -11.64 10.46 -5.91
CA GLU A 19 -11.81 10.57 -7.36
C GLU A 19 -10.47 10.52 -8.10
N LYS A 20 -9.52 11.33 -7.66
CA LYS A 20 -8.18 11.39 -8.27
C LYS A 20 -7.45 10.06 -8.29
N TYR A 21 -7.54 9.30 -7.21
CA TYR A 21 -6.84 8.03 -7.05
C TYR A 21 -7.74 6.81 -7.27
N HIS A 22 -8.92 7.01 -7.84
CA HIS A 22 -9.88 5.97 -8.20
C HIS A 22 -10.27 5.05 -7.03
N ILE A 23 -10.38 5.62 -5.84
CA ILE A 23 -10.86 4.91 -4.65
C ILE A 23 -12.39 4.77 -4.76
N PRO A 24 -12.94 3.54 -4.71
CA PRO A 24 -14.38 3.32 -4.82
C PRO A 24 -15.19 4.11 -3.78
N GLN A 25 -16.38 4.54 -4.15
CA GLN A 25 -17.25 5.33 -3.26
C GLN A 25 -17.65 4.58 -1.99
N GLU A 26 -17.76 3.26 -2.05
CA GLU A 26 -18.10 2.38 -0.93
C GLU A 26 -16.98 2.29 0.12
N VAL A 27 -15.76 2.65 -0.25
CA VAL A 27 -14.63 2.69 0.67
C VAL A 27 -14.67 3.99 1.44
N LEU A 28 -14.80 3.90 2.75
CA LEU A 28 -14.75 5.07 3.63
C LEU A 28 -13.29 5.43 3.91
N VAL A 29 -13.00 6.71 3.86
CA VAL A 29 -11.64 7.24 4.04
C VAL A 29 -11.65 8.35 5.08
N ARG A 30 -10.73 8.25 6.03
CA ARG A 30 -10.45 9.35 6.97
C ARG A 30 -8.96 9.59 7.10
N HIS A 31 -8.58 10.81 7.34
CA HIS A 31 -7.18 11.20 7.55
C HIS A 31 -6.75 10.92 8.99
N CYS A 32 -5.52 10.52 9.16
CA CYS A 32 -4.91 10.32 10.46
C CYS A 32 -3.45 10.78 10.43
N THR A 33 -3.02 11.45 11.48
CA THR A 33 -1.61 11.78 11.68
C THR A 33 -0.88 10.61 12.35
N THR A 34 0.45 10.64 12.33
CA THR A 34 1.29 9.60 12.93
C THR A 34 0.92 9.30 14.39
N GLU A 35 0.57 10.32 15.15
CA GLU A 35 0.24 10.20 16.57
C GLU A 35 -1.06 9.44 16.85
N GLY A 36 -1.99 9.46 15.91
CA GLY A 36 -3.29 8.80 16.05
C GLY A 36 -3.38 7.38 15.49
N VAL A 37 -2.37 6.93 14.77
CA VAL A 37 -2.43 5.66 14.00
C VAL A 37 -2.67 4.43 14.90
N GLU A 38 -2.05 4.39 16.07
CA GLU A 38 -2.15 3.23 16.96
C GLU A 38 -3.44 3.19 17.76
N PHE A 39 -3.99 4.34 18.10
CA PHE A 39 -5.06 4.46 19.08
C PHE A 39 -6.45 4.60 18.49
N ASP A 40 -6.56 5.04 17.25
CA ASP A 40 -7.83 5.47 16.67
C ASP A 40 -8.41 4.50 15.62
N ARG A 41 -7.81 3.34 15.47
CA ARG A 41 -8.24 2.35 14.49
C ARG A 41 -9.28 1.40 15.05
N LYS A 42 -10.36 1.20 14.29
CA LYS A 42 -11.43 0.24 14.60
C LYS A 42 -11.21 -1.10 13.88
N VAL A 43 -11.94 -2.12 14.32
CA VAL A 43 -11.94 -3.42 13.64
C VAL A 43 -12.38 -3.27 12.19
N GLY A 44 -11.68 -3.91 11.27
CA GLY A 44 -11.97 -3.83 9.83
C GLY A 44 -11.35 -2.64 9.11
N GLU A 45 -10.69 -1.73 9.84
CA GLU A 45 -9.97 -0.61 9.26
C GLU A 45 -8.53 -0.98 8.92
N VAL A 46 -8.00 -0.41 7.86
CA VAL A 46 -6.59 -0.52 7.47
C VAL A 46 -5.95 0.85 7.42
N VAL A 47 -4.71 0.93 7.84
CA VAL A 47 -3.90 2.16 7.78
C VAL A 47 -3.00 2.10 6.56
N ILE A 48 -3.06 3.12 5.72
CA ILE A 48 -2.28 3.22 4.49
C ILE A 48 -1.60 4.58 4.44
N PRO A 49 -0.28 4.63 4.20
CA PRO A 49 0.40 5.92 4.00
C PRO A 49 -0.17 6.65 2.77
N MET A 50 -0.44 7.92 2.89
CA MET A 50 -0.93 8.72 1.73
C MET A 50 0.04 8.66 0.56
N ILE A 51 1.33 8.60 0.82
CA ILE A 51 2.36 8.53 -0.21
C ILE A 51 2.27 7.24 -1.06
N ALA A 52 1.65 6.18 -0.55
CA ALA A 52 1.38 4.96 -1.32
C ALA A 52 0.47 5.25 -2.53
N PHE A 53 -0.50 6.13 -2.37
CA PHE A 53 -1.34 6.58 -3.48
C PHE A 53 -0.62 7.59 -4.37
N ILE A 54 0.05 8.57 -3.76
CA ILE A 54 0.61 9.73 -4.47
C ILE A 54 1.81 9.32 -5.33
N GLU A 55 2.72 8.52 -4.80
CA GLU A 55 3.95 8.10 -5.47
C GLU A 55 3.97 6.60 -5.80
N GLY A 56 3.29 5.79 -5.02
CA GLY A 56 3.27 4.33 -5.18
C GLY A 56 2.24 3.81 -6.18
N SER A 57 1.33 4.65 -6.65
CA SER A 57 0.23 4.26 -7.54
C SER A 57 -0.61 3.10 -6.99
N MET A 58 -0.79 3.07 -5.67
CA MET A 58 -1.61 2.07 -5.02
C MET A 58 -3.05 2.13 -5.53
N THR A 59 -3.67 0.99 -5.71
CA THR A 59 -5.07 0.86 -6.11
C THR A 59 -5.94 0.30 -4.98
N VAL A 60 -7.21 0.66 -4.97
CA VAL A 60 -8.22 0.11 -4.06
C VAL A 60 -9.43 -0.34 -4.89
N PRO A 61 -9.92 -1.56 -4.74
CA PRO A 61 -9.41 -2.63 -3.87
C PRO A 61 -7.99 -3.07 -4.24
N ILE A 62 -7.26 -3.54 -3.23
CA ILE A 62 -5.89 -4.01 -3.43
C ILE A 62 -5.90 -5.21 -4.40
N GLY A 63 -4.97 -5.23 -5.35
CA GLY A 63 -4.81 -6.31 -6.30
C GLY A 63 -4.47 -7.65 -5.63
N ARG A 64 -4.80 -8.74 -6.30
CA ARG A 64 -4.64 -10.10 -5.77
C ARG A 64 -3.19 -10.41 -5.39
N ILE A 65 -2.24 -10.10 -6.27
CA ILE A 65 -0.83 -10.41 -6.04
C ILE A 65 -0.26 -9.57 -4.89
N THR A 66 -0.58 -8.29 -4.85
CA THR A 66 -0.20 -7.38 -3.74
C THR A 66 -0.72 -7.90 -2.41
N ARG A 67 -1.98 -8.28 -2.38
CA ARG A 67 -2.64 -8.83 -1.21
C ARG A 67 -1.97 -10.11 -0.73
N ASP A 68 -1.75 -11.06 -1.62
CA ASP A 68 -1.17 -12.35 -1.28
C ASP A 68 0.29 -12.21 -0.84
N TYR A 69 1.03 -11.26 -1.41
CA TYR A 69 2.38 -10.92 -0.97
C TYR A 69 2.41 -10.37 0.45
N LEU A 70 1.55 -9.40 0.76
CA LEU A 70 1.41 -8.83 2.11
C LEU A 70 1.11 -9.93 3.12
N ARG A 71 0.18 -10.79 2.80
CA ARG A 71 -0.23 -11.91 3.64
C ARG A 71 0.92 -12.91 3.87
N ALA A 72 1.60 -13.33 2.80
CA ALA A 72 2.69 -14.29 2.88
C ALA A 72 3.86 -13.78 3.71
N HIS A 73 4.15 -12.49 3.64
CA HIS A 73 5.24 -11.84 4.37
C HIS A 73 4.81 -11.20 5.69
N ARG A 74 3.55 -11.34 6.07
CA ARG A 74 2.99 -10.77 7.31
C ARG A 74 3.20 -9.27 7.43
N LEU A 75 2.98 -8.55 6.33
CA LEU A 75 3.16 -7.11 6.26
C LEU A 75 1.82 -6.38 6.31
N CYS A 76 1.79 -5.30 7.07
CA CYS A 76 0.70 -4.33 7.00
C CYS A 76 0.99 -3.29 5.92
N PRO A 77 0.00 -2.77 5.21
CA PRO A 77 0.22 -1.76 4.17
C PRO A 77 1.02 -0.54 4.63
N HIS A 78 0.79 -0.05 5.85
CA HIS A 78 1.51 1.12 6.37
C HIS A 78 3.00 0.87 6.65
N GLN A 79 3.44 -0.39 6.67
CA GLN A 79 4.86 -0.76 6.81
C GLN A 79 5.62 -0.73 5.48
N CYS A 80 4.91 -0.57 4.37
CA CYS A 80 5.47 -0.69 3.03
C CYS A 80 5.76 0.67 2.41
N ALA A 81 6.92 0.76 1.75
CA ALA A 81 7.36 1.95 1.04
C ALA A 81 6.60 2.15 -0.29
N PRO A 82 6.60 3.35 -0.88
CA PRO A 82 5.92 3.60 -2.15
C PRO A 82 6.36 2.68 -3.28
N ASN A 83 7.64 2.31 -3.37
CA ASN A 83 8.13 1.43 -4.41
C ASN A 83 7.51 0.04 -4.35
N PHE A 84 7.21 -0.44 -3.14
CA PHE A 84 6.52 -1.72 -2.93
C PHE A 84 5.18 -1.75 -3.69
N PHE A 85 4.36 -0.72 -3.48
CA PHE A 85 3.06 -0.61 -4.16
C PHE A 85 3.21 -0.41 -5.66
N ARG A 86 4.23 0.34 -6.09
CA ARG A 86 4.51 0.56 -7.51
C ARG A 86 4.87 -0.73 -8.22
N VAL A 87 5.75 -1.53 -7.64
CA VAL A 87 6.14 -2.84 -8.20
C VAL A 87 4.95 -3.79 -8.24
N LEU A 88 4.32 -4.01 -7.09
CA LEU A 88 3.22 -4.98 -7.01
C LEU A 88 1.98 -4.55 -7.78
N GLY A 89 1.63 -3.28 -7.72
CA GLY A 89 0.51 -2.75 -8.50
C GLY A 89 0.72 -2.88 -10.00
N SER A 90 1.95 -2.66 -10.47
CA SER A 90 2.30 -2.84 -11.88
C SER A 90 2.25 -4.30 -12.30
N ILE A 91 2.70 -5.22 -11.45
CA ILE A 91 2.63 -6.66 -11.71
C ILE A 91 1.17 -7.15 -11.71
N ASP A 92 0.35 -6.69 -10.77
CA ASP A 92 -1.09 -6.96 -10.77
C ASP A 92 -1.76 -6.50 -12.08
N ALA A 93 -1.38 -5.31 -12.56
CA ALA A 93 -1.91 -4.79 -13.82
C ALA A 93 -1.46 -5.61 -15.03
N LEU A 94 -0.19 -6.00 -15.09
CA LEU A 94 0.33 -6.87 -16.14
C LEU A 94 -0.36 -8.23 -16.16
N ASP A 95 -0.50 -8.84 -15.00
CA ASP A 95 -1.16 -10.15 -14.88
C ASP A 95 -2.61 -10.08 -15.36
N ARG A 96 -3.32 -9.04 -14.95
CA ARG A 96 -4.72 -8.83 -15.34
C ARG A 96 -4.89 -8.60 -16.84
N HIS A 97 -3.97 -7.83 -17.45
CA HIS A 97 -4.04 -7.53 -18.88
C HIS A 97 -3.59 -8.68 -19.78
N LEU A 98 -2.59 -9.43 -19.35
CA LEU A 98 -1.95 -10.45 -20.17
C LEU A 98 -2.35 -11.89 -19.79
N GLY A 99 -3.05 -12.06 -18.67
CA GLY A 99 -3.48 -13.38 -18.21
C GLY A 99 -2.34 -14.34 -17.94
N LEU A 100 -1.24 -13.84 -17.32
CA LEU A 100 -0.01 -14.60 -17.13
C LEU A 100 -0.10 -15.62 -16.00
N GLY A 101 -1.07 -15.52 -15.12
CA GLY A 101 -1.21 -16.38 -13.95
C GLY A 101 -0.11 -16.19 -12.92
N LEU A 102 0.43 -14.99 -12.82
CA LEU A 102 1.49 -14.66 -11.86
C LEU A 102 0.99 -14.76 -10.42
N THR A 103 1.91 -15.08 -9.52
CA THR A 103 1.66 -15.19 -8.09
C THR A 103 2.64 -14.30 -7.31
N TRP A 104 2.36 -14.13 -6.01
CA TRP A 104 3.30 -13.44 -5.12
C TRP A 104 4.68 -14.13 -5.08
N TYR A 105 4.72 -15.43 -5.30
CA TYR A 105 5.95 -16.23 -5.31
C TYR A 105 6.84 -15.86 -6.49
N ASP A 106 6.25 -15.57 -7.65
CA ASP A 106 6.97 -15.07 -8.82
C ASP A 106 7.63 -13.71 -8.50
N VAL A 107 6.91 -12.84 -7.80
CA VAL A 107 7.46 -11.56 -7.33
C VAL A 107 8.66 -11.79 -6.41
N ALA A 108 8.55 -12.72 -5.47
CA ALA A 108 9.63 -13.05 -4.54
C ALA A 108 10.89 -13.60 -5.23
N HIS A 109 10.75 -14.17 -6.43
CA HIS A 109 11.88 -14.59 -7.25
C HIS A 109 12.55 -13.44 -8.02
N LEU A 110 11.77 -12.43 -8.38
CA LEU A 110 12.24 -11.30 -9.17
C LEU A 110 12.74 -10.14 -8.33
N TYR A 111 12.22 -10.00 -7.13
CA TYR A 111 12.52 -8.90 -6.22
C TYR A 111 12.86 -9.41 -4.82
N GLU A 112 13.90 -8.82 -4.25
CA GLU A 112 14.29 -9.06 -2.87
C GLU A 112 13.67 -8.01 -1.95
N GLY A 113 13.07 -8.46 -0.85
CA GLY A 113 12.50 -7.58 0.16
C GLY A 113 13.55 -7.09 1.14
N HIS A 114 13.54 -5.80 1.42
CA HIS A 114 14.41 -5.15 2.39
C HIS A 114 13.61 -4.32 3.38
N ILE A 115 14.08 -4.24 4.62
CA ILE A 115 13.50 -3.39 5.65
C ILE A 115 14.50 -2.31 6.02
N GLU A 116 14.07 -1.07 5.94
CA GLU A 116 14.83 0.07 6.43
C GLU A 116 14.03 0.80 7.49
N THR A 117 14.64 1.15 8.62
CA THR A 117 13.97 1.75 9.78
C THR A 117 13.17 3.01 9.45
N ARG A 118 13.64 3.81 8.51
CA ARG A 118 12.99 5.06 8.10
C ARG A 118 12.11 4.94 6.85
N ALA A 119 12.43 3.97 5.99
CA ALA A 119 11.79 3.82 4.70
C ALA A 119 10.72 2.71 4.66
N GLY A 120 10.71 1.84 5.67
CA GLY A 120 9.83 0.68 5.72
C GLY A 120 10.26 -0.45 4.78
N PHE A 121 9.35 -1.34 4.47
CA PHE A 121 9.59 -2.47 3.58
C PHE A 121 9.56 -2.03 2.12
N TYR A 122 10.62 -2.32 1.39
CA TYR A 122 10.72 -2.00 -0.03
C TYR A 122 11.27 -3.18 -0.83
N LEU A 123 11.09 -3.15 -2.14
CA LEU A 123 11.52 -4.18 -3.06
C LEU A 123 12.70 -3.70 -3.91
N LYS A 124 13.69 -4.56 -4.04
CA LYS A 124 14.84 -4.35 -4.89
C LYS A 124 14.92 -5.46 -5.92
N SER A 125 15.15 -5.13 -7.19
CA SER A 125 15.32 -6.14 -8.23
C SER A 125 16.51 -7.06 -7.91
N CYS A 126 16.31 -8.36 -8.06
CA CYS A 126 17.39 -9.36 -7.90
C CYS A 126 18.42 -9.27 -9.03
N SER A 127 18.06 -8.69 -10.17
CA SER A 127 18.94 -8.48 -11.32
C SER A 127 19.20 -7.00 -11.55
N SER A 128 20.46 -6.63 -11.71
CA SER A 128 20.85 -5.27 -12.12
C SER A 128 20.62 -5.04 -13.62
N VAL A 129 20.50 -6.09 -14.41
CA VAL A 129 20.38 -6.04 -15.88
C VAL A 129 18.94 -6.06 -16.36
N VAL A 130 18.10 -6.91 -15.72
CA VAL A 130 16.70 -7.04 -16.11
C VAL A 130 15.82 -6.48 -14.99
N LYS A 131 15.12 -5.40 -15.29
CA LYS A 131 14.14 -4.78 -14.39
C LYS A 131 12.76 -4.89 -15.01
N LEU A 132 11.87 -5.58 -14.34
CA LEU A 132 10.49 -5.71 -14.81
C LEU A 132 9.75 -4.36 -14.77
N ILE A 133 10.01 -3.58 -13.74
CA ILE A 133 9.39 -2.27 -13.54
C ILE A 133 10.47 -1.19 -13.48
N SER A 134 10.29 -0.13 -14.27
CA SER A 134 11.17 1.04 -14.31
C SER A 134 10.53 2.25 -13.60
N TYR A 135 11.32 3.29 -13.42
CA TYR A 135 10.87 4.57 -12.84
C TYR A 135 10.25 4.46 -11.44
N LEU A 136 10.89 3.66 -10.59
CA LEU A 136 10.46 3.53 -9.19
C LEU A 136 10.71 4.82 -8.41
N PRO A 137 9.85 5.13 -7.42
CA PRO A 137 10.10 6.23 -6.50
C PRO A 137 11.46 6.10 -5.83
N LYS A 138 12.25 7.18 -5.86
CA LYS A 138 13.61 7.19 -5.31
C LYS A 138 13.68 7.60 -3.83
N SER A 139 12.61 8.16 -3.30
CA SER A 139 12.57 8.71 -1.97
C SER A 139 11.31 8.31 -1.23
N ASN A 140 11.49 7.90 0.02
CA ASN A 140 10.39 7.59 0.94
C ASN A 140 10.12 8.75 1.91
N LYS A 141 10.56 9.97 1.58
CA LYS A 141 10.30 11.17 2.39
C LYS A 141 8.81 11.43 2.48
N GLY A 142 8.32 11.62 3.69
CA GLY A 142 6.91 11.85 3.97
C GLY A 142 6.08 10.57 4.11
N MET A 143 6.70 9.40 4.07
CA MET A 143 6.01 8.13 4.25
C MET A 143 5.29 8.03 5.61
N LYS A 144 5.87 8.62 6.64
CA LYS A 144 5.35 8.55 8.00
C LYS A 144 4.61 9.80 8.46
N ASP A 145 4.36 10.74 7.58
CA ASP A 145 3.76 12.02 7.95
C ASP A 145 2.23 11.98 7.95
N ASP A 146 1.66 11.33 6.96
CA ASP A 146 0.22 11.29 6.76
C ASP A 146 -0.26 9.90 6.41
N TYR A 147 -1.33 9.49 7.06
CA TYR A 147 -1.99 8.21 6.81
C TYR A 147 -3.46 8.39 6.50
N LEU A 148 -3.98 7.47 5.71
CA LEU A 148 -5.41 7.28 5.55
C LEU A 148 -5.83 6.01 6.26
N ILE A 149 -6.98 6.07 6.89
CA ILE A 149 -7.65 4.89 7.45
C ILE A 149 -8.81 4.56 6.54
N LEU A 150 -8.78 3.38 5.97
CA LEU A 150 -9.79 2.89 5.05
C LEU A 150 -10.65 1.84 5.73
N SER A 151 -11.95 1.89 5.47
CA SER A 151 -12.90 0.85 5.86
C SER A 151 -13.83 0.51 4.71
N GLY A 152 -14.56 -0.60 4.81
CA GLY A 152 -15.40 -1.10 3.74
C GLY A 152 -14.67 -2.07 2.81
N PRO A 153 -15.06 -2.17 1.52
CA PRO A 153 -14.55 -3.21 0.61
C PRO A 153 -13.18 -2.88 0.00
N TRP A 154 -12.20 -2.59 0.83
CA TRP A 154 -10.84 -2.26 0.39
C TRP A 154 -9.96 -3.48 0.07
N SER A 155 -10.29 -4.64 0.64
CA SER A 155 -9.44 -5.84 0.61
C SER A 155 -9.99 -7.00 -0.23
N ASN A 156 -11.11 -6.83 -0.89
CA ASN A 156 -11.83 -7.93 -1.56
C ASN A 156 -12.19 -9.09 -0.63
N GLY A 157 -12.45 -8.81 0.65
CA GLY A 157 -12.95 -9.79 1.61
C GLY A 157 -11.91 -10.76 2.18
N LEU A 158 -10.62 -10.56 1.91
CA LEU A 158 -9.59 -11.42 2.49
C LEU A 158 -8.96 -10.82 3.74
N PRO A 159 -8.62 -11.69 4.72
CA PRO A 159 -8.00 -11.22 5.94
C PRO A 159 -6.61 -10.64 5.70
N TYR A 160 -6.36 -9.52 6.32
CA TYR A 160 -5.09 -8.79 6.27
C TYR A 160 -4.56 -8.52 7.66
N PRO A 161 -3.23 -8.43 7.79
CA PRO A 161 -2.66 -7.79 8.96
C PRO A 161 -3.03 -6.31 8.94
N THR A 162 -3.80 -5.91 9.92
CA THR A 162 -4.26 -4.53 10.03
C THR A 162 -3.69 -3.79 11.21
N LYS A 163 -3.01 -4.48 12.13
CA LYS A 163 -2.39 -3.88 13.30
C LYS A 163 -0.91 -3.62 13.10
N LEU A 164 -0.46 -2.48 13.61
CA LEU A 164 0.94 -2.09 13.63
C LEU A 164 1.77 -3.13 14.40
N GLY A 165 2.83 -3.64 13.77
CA GLY A 165 3.76 -4.58 14.41
C GLY A 165 3.23 -5.99 14.63
N GLU A 166 1.98 -6.27 14.32
CA GLU A 166 1.51 -7.66 14.34
C GLU A 166 2.03 -8.40 13.10
N PRO A 167 2.63 -9.58 13.31
CA PRO A 167 2.89 -10.45 12.18
C PRO A 167 1.55 -10.74 11.51
N GLY A 168 1.52 -10.53 10.22
CA GLY A 168 0.31 -10.64 9.45
C GLY A 168 -0.39 -11.95 9.62
N GLY A 169 -1.44 -11.93 10.46
CA GLY A 169 -2.48 -12.95 10.55
C GLY A 169 -2.10 -14.37 10.26
N ALA A 170 -0.91 -14.73 10.54
CA ALA A 170 -0.50 -16.06 10.29
C ALA A 170 -0.65 -16.86 11.53
N THR A 171 -1.52 -17.54 11.50
CA THR A 171 -1.43 -18.87 12.01
C THR A 171 -1.55 -19.80 10.84
#